data_63d004b670661faf1a5dcf5887e8376a
#
_entry.id   63d004b670661faf1a5dcf5887e8376a
#
_cell.length_a   1.000
_cell.length_b   1.000
_cell.length_c   1.000
_cell.angle_alpha   90.00
_cell.angle_beta   90.00
_cell.angle_gamma   90.00
#
_symmetry.space_group_name_H-M   'P 1'
#
loop_
_entity.id
_entity.type
_entity.pdbx_description
1 polymer ?
#
loop_
_entity_poly.entity_id
_entity_poly.type
_entity_poly.pdbx_seq_one_letter_code
_entity_poly.pdbx_strand_id
1 'polypeptide(L)'
;MLDYTLYDMVRIDELRNASYNLPMIRPSNGELAILSVLWKRGPSTVRDVHAALQQEREDAVGYTTTLKLLQIMTDKKLVKRDARSRTHVYTAAVSEATTRENLLSDLVDRAFGGSSLALVLQALSTTRATPAELEQIRRLIDERKGKK
;
A
#
# COMPACT_ATOMS: atom_id res chain seq x y z
N MET A 1 -2.88 27.41 -21.46
CA MET A 1 -1.82 27.83 -20.97
C MET A 1 -1.86 28.06 -19.62
N LEU A 2 -2.87 28.34 -19.19
CA LEU A 2 -3.14 28.42 -17.99
C LEU A 2 -2.78 27.48 -17.12
N ASP A 3 -2.84 26.46 -17.48
CA ASP A 3 -2.68 25.38 -16.62
C ASP A 3 -1.25 25.09 -16.36
N TYR A 4 -0.38 25.85 -16.92
CA TYR A 4 1.02 25.67 -16.71
C TYR A 4 1.39 25.80 -15.23
N THR A 5 0.78 26.71 -14.51
CA THR A 5 1.08 26.93 -13.11
C THR A 5 0.58 25.80 -12.24
N LEU A 6 -0.60 25.25 -12.56
CA LEU A 6 -1.15 24.15 -11.82
C LEU A 6 -0.36 22.87 -12.12
N TYR A 7 0.02 22.70 -13.36
CA TYR A 7 0.82 21.57 -13.80
C TYR A 7 2.22 21.62 -13.14
N ASP A 8 2.81 22.81 -13.06
CA ASP A 8 4.09 22.99 -12.40
C ASP A 8 4.00 22.77 -10.90
N MET A 9 2.90 23.15 -10.26
CA MET A 9 2.69 22.94 -8.85
C MET A 9 2.55 21.45 -8.53
N VAL A 10 1.76 20.73 -9.32
CA VAL A 10 1.60 19.29 -9.17
C VAL A 10 2.95 18.59 -9.39
N ARG A 11 3.68 19.05 -10.37
CA ARG A 11 4.98 18.48 -10.68
C ARG A 11 6.02 18.77 -9.59
N ILE A 12 5.95 19.93 -8.96
CA ILE A 12 6.83 20.29 -7.86
C ILE A 12 6.51 19.45 -6.61
N ASP A 13 5.25 19.20 -6.35
CA ASP A 13 4.84 18.34 -5.25
C ASP A 13 5.24 16.90 -5.49
N GLU A 14 5.13 16.44 -6.71
CA GLU A 14 5.62 15.15 -7.12
C GLU A 14 7.13 15.07 -6.97
N LEU A 15 7.85 16.11 -7.34
CA LEU A 15 9.28 16.18 -7.20
C LEU A 15 9.73 16.30 -5.75
N ARG A 16 8.90 16.90 -4.92
CA ARG A 16 9.22 17.03 -3.53
C ARG A 16 9.03 15.72 -2.80
N ASN A 17 8.11 14.98 -3.29
CA ASN A 17 7.82 13.71 -2.73
C ASN A 17 8.70 12.65 -3.27
N ALA A 18 9.49 12.86 -3.94
CA ALA A 18 10.26 12.32 -4.72
C ALA A 18 11.07 11.49 -4.80
N SER A 19 11.13 11.10 -4.17
CA SER A 19 11.61 9.96 -4.40
C SER A 19 11.13 9.41 -5.56
N TYR A 20 10.37 9.75 -6.00
CA TYR A 20 9.72 10.08 -6.72
C TYR A 20 9.72 9.97 -8.02
N ASN A 21 9.48 10.30 -8.52
CA ASN A 21 9.39 10.36 -9.87
C ASN A 21 8.75 9.32 -10.62
N LEU A 22 8.37 8.33 -9.93
CA LEU A 22 7.55 7.33 -10.52
C LEU A 22 6.15 7.80 -10.30
N PRO A 23 5.29 7.79 -11.32
CA PRO A 23 3.88 7.93 -11.10
C PRO A 23 3.57 6.97 -9.99
N MET A 24 2.82 7.40 -8.99
CA MET A 24 2.45 6.54 -7.90
C MET A 24 1.79 5.31 -8.48
N ILE A 25 2.56 4.25 -8.53
CA ILE A 25 2.04 2.99 -9.02
C ILE A 25 1.20 2.44 -7.89
N ARG A 26 -0.10 2.49 -8.09
CA ARG A 26 -1.00 1.95 -7.11
C ARG A 26 -1.12 0.47 -7.34
N PRO A 27 -0.86 -0.33 -6.32
CA PRO A 27 -1.12 -1.75 -6.46
C PRO A 27 -2.63 -1.97 -6.58
N SER A 28 -3.01 -2.88 -7.46
CA SER A 28 -4.39 -3.35 -7.53
C SER A 28 -4.70 -4.16 -6.27
N ASN A 29 -5.97 -4.50 -6.07
CA ASN A 29 -6.35 -5.31 -4.90
C ASN A 29 -5.60 -6.64 -4.85
N GLY A 30 -5.47 -7.31 -5.98
CA GLY A 30 -4.72 -8.57 -6.06
C GLY A 30 -3.23 -8.38 -5.79
N GLU A 31 -2.66 -7.32 -6.31
CA GLU A 31 -1.26 -6.98 -6.09
C GLU A 31 -1.00 -6.63 -4.62
N LEU A 32 -1.91 -5.89 -4.00
CA LEU A 32 -1.79 -5.52 -2.59
C LEU A 32 -1.87 -6.77 -1.70
N ALA A 33 -2.73 -7.72 -2.04
CA ALA A 33 -2.82 -8.99 -1.31
C ALA A 33 -1.48 -9.74 -1.38
N ILE A 34 -0.85 -9.77 -2.54
CA ILE A 34 0.48 -10.38 -2.71
C ILE A 34 1.54 -9.63 -1.91
N LEU A 35 1.55 -8.31 -1.96
CA LEU A 35 2.48 -7.51 -1.15
C LEU A 35 2.32 -7.81 0.34
N SER A 36 1.09 -7.94 0.79
CA SER A 36 0.80 -8.27 2.20
C SER A 36 1.43 -9.59 2.61
N VAL A 37 1.36 -10.59 1.74
CA VAL A 37 2.02 -11.88 1.98
C VAL A 37 3.53 -11.70 2.06
N LEU A 38 4.12 -10.97 1.11
CA LEU A 38 5.57 -10.76 1.07
C LEU A 38 6.08 -9.95 2.27
N TRP A 39 5.31 -8.99 2.74
CA TRP A 39 5.69 -8.23 3.93
C TRP A 39 5.66 -9.09 5.18
N LYS A 40 4.72 -10.03 5.28
CA LYS A 40 4.63 -10.91 6.44
C LYS A 40 5.64 -12.04 6.41
N ARG A 41 5.81 -12.68 5.25
CA ARG A 41 6.65 -13.87 5.12
C ARG A 41 8.09 -13.60 4.70
N GLY A 42 8.33 -12.49 4.02
CA GLY A 42 9.62 -12.21 3.39
C GLY A 42 9.74 -12.91 2.03
N PRO A 43 10.95 -13.18 1.56
CA PRO A 43 11.18 -13.78 0.24
C PRO A 43 10.37 -15.07 0.06
N SER A 44 9.65 -15.16 -1.05
CA SER A 44 8.72 -16.27 -1.30
C SER A 44 8.70 -16.65 -2.78
N THR A 45 8.45 -17.93 -3.04
CA THR A 45 8.21 -18.41 -4.40
C THR A 45 6.75 -18.17 -4.78
N VAL A 46 6.42 -18.34 -6.06
CA VAL A 46 5.01 -18.25 -6.51
C VAL A 46 4.14 -19.24 -5.73
N ARG A 47 4.66 -20.44 -5.52
CA ARG A 47 3.93 -21.49 -4.77
C ARG A 47 3.65 -21.05 -3.33
N ASP A 48 4.63 -20.44 -2.67
CA ASP A 48 4.47 -19.96 -1.30
C ASP A 48 3.42 -18.86 -1.23
N VAL A 49 3.47 -17.91 -2.16
CA VAL A 49 2.51 -16.81 -2.23
C VAL A 49 1.10 -17.35 -2.49
N HIS A 50 0.96 -18.23 -3.47
CA HIS A 50 -0.32 -18.83 -3.79
C HIS A 50 -0.91 -19.59 -2.61
N ALA A 51 -0.08 -20.39 -1.94
CA ALA A 51 -0.54 -21.15 -0.76
C ALA A 51 -1.01 -20.21 0.36
N ALA A 52 -0.28 -19.12 0.60
CA ALA A 52 -0.66 -18.15 1.62
C ALA A 52 -1.98 -17.44 1.28
N LEU A 53 -2.17 -17.08 0.01
CA LEU A 53 -3.42 -16.46 -0.43
C LEU A 53 -4.61 -17.41 -0.28
N GLN A 54 -4.41 -18.70 -0.57
CA GLN A 54 -5.45 -19.71 -0.43
C GLN A 54 -5.88 -19.89 1.03
N GLN A 55 -4.97 -19.73 1.96
CA GLN A 55 -5.28 -19.82 3.38
C GLN A 55 -6.07 -18.62 3.89
N GLU A 56 -5.81 -17.45 3.34
CA GLU A 56 -6.43 -16.21 3.81
C GLU A 56 -7.80 -15.92 3.18
N ARG A 57 -8.07 -16.48 2.00
CA ARG A 57 -9.29 -16.17 1.25
C ARG A 57 -9.84 -17.40 0.55
N GLU A 58 -11.14 -17.62 0.72
CA GLU A 58 -11.83 -18.70 0.01
C GLU A 58 -11.90 -18.47 -1.50
N ASP A 59 -11.93 -17.20 -1.90
CA ASP A 59 -12.01 -16.78 -3.31
C ASP A 59 -10.67 -16.43 -3.92
N ALA A 60 -9.60 -16.94 -3.36
CA ALA A 60 -8.26 -16.62 -3.85
C ALA A 60 -8.05 -17.12 -5.27
N VAL A 61 -7.32 -16.33 -6.05
CA VAL A 61 -7.05 -16.65 -7.44
C VAL A 61 -6.15 -17.87 -7.58
N GLY A 62 -6.23 -18.51 -8.72
CA GLY A 62 -5.41 -19.71 -9.00
C GLY A 62 -3.94 -19.41 -9.18
N TYR A 63 -3.14 -20.46 -9.27
CA TYR A 63 -1.69 -20.37 -9.39
C TYR A 63 -1.26 -19.55 -10.61
N THR A 64 -1.87 -19.80 -11.76
CA THR A 64 -1.52 -19.09 -13.01
C THR A 64 -1.76 -17.59 -12.89
N THR A 65 -2.84 -17.19 -12.24
CA THR A 65 -3.15 -15.78 -12.00
C THR A 65 -2.14 -15.15 -11.04
N THR A 66 -1.78 -15.88 -9.98
CA THR A 66 -0.76 -15.44 -9.02
C THR A 66 0.58 -15.21 -9.73
N LEU A 67 0.98 -16.14 -10.58
CA LEU A 67 2.21 -16.00 -11.37
C LEU A 67 2.15 -14.77 -12.27
N LYS A 68 1.04 -14.59 -12.96
CA LYS A 68 0.86 -13.45 -13.87
C LYS A 68 0.92 -12.13 -13.11
N LEU A 69 0.27 -12.05 -11.95
CA LEU A 69 0.31 -10.85 -11.10
C LEU A 69 1.74 -10.55 -10.65
N LEU A 70 2.50 -11.55 -10.23
CA LEU A 70 3.89 -11.36 -9.83
C LEU A 70 4.77 -10.88 -10.99
N GLN A 71 4.50 -11.35 -12.21
CA GLN A 71 5.20 -10.88 -13.40
C GLN A 71 4.89 -9.41 -13.67
N ILE A 72 3.61 -9.02 -13.58
CA ILE A 72 3.19 -7.63 -13.75
C ILE A 72 3.81 -6.76 -12.65
N MET A 73 3.80 -7.23 -11.41
CA MET A 73 4.39 -6.50 -10.28
C MET A 73 5.90 -6.32 -10.43
N THR A 74 6.58 -7.28 -11.05
CA THR A 74 8.01 -7.15 -11.35
C THR A 74 8.22 -6.01 -12.35
N ASP A 75 7.40 -5.95 -13.40
CA ASP A 75 7.47 -4.89 -14.40
C ASP A 75 7.14 -3.53 -13.79
N LYS A 76 6.19 -3.50 -12.86
CA LYS A 76 5.81 -2.28 -12.15
C LYS A 76 6.81 -1.89 -11.05
N LYS A 77 7.80 -2.72 -10.79
CA LYS A 77 8.78 -2.52 -9.73
C LYS A 77 8.19 -2.53 -8.31
N LEU A 78 7.10 -3.23 -8.13
CA LEU A 78 6.51 -3.46 -6.82
C LEU A 78 7.19 -4.62 -6.10
N VAL A 79 7.74 -5.56 -6.87
CA VAL A 79 8.50 -6.69 -6.34
C VAL A 79 9.80 -6.85 -7.14
N LYS A 80 10.77 -7.52 -6.53
CA LYS A 80 12.01 -7.90 -7.17
C LYS A 80 12.02 -9.42 -7.30
N ARG A 81 12.46 -9.90 -8.44
CA ARG A 81 12.58 -11.31 -8.71
C ARG A 81 14.05 -11.73 -8.68
N ASP A 82 14.36 -12.70 -7.87
CA ASP A 82 15.68 -13.34 -7.86
C ASP A 82 15.57 -14.62 -8.66
N ALA A 83 16.25 -14.66 -9.78
CA ALA A 83 16.25 -15.79 -10.71
C ALA A 83 17.51 -16.64 -10.63
N ARG A 84 18.32 -16.46 -9.59
CA ARG A 84 19.59 -17.20 -9.45
C ARG A 84 19.40 -18.69 -9.22
N SER A 85 18.28 -19.07 -8.64
CA SER A 85 17.95 -20.47 -8.44
C SER A 85 16.92 -20.92 -9.48
N ARG A 86 16.70 -22.24 -9.58
CA ARG A 86 15.72 -22.80 -10.50
C ARG A 86 14.33 -22.22 -10.26
N THR A 87 13.98 -22.00 -9.01
CA THR A 87 12.72 -21.43 -8.63
C THR A 87 12.93 -19.96 -8.34
N HIS A 88 12.17 -19.11 -9.01
CA HIS A 88 12.26 -17.68 -8.80
C HIS A 88 11.72 -17.30 -7.42
N VAL A 89 12.43 -16.44 -6.74
CA VAL A 89 12.03 -15.94 -5.42
C VAL A 89 11.70 -14.45 -5.55
N TYR A 90 10.58 -14.06 -4.99
CA TYR A 90 10.10 -12.68 -5.05
C TYR A 90 10.18 -12.03 -3.68
N THR A 91 10.59 -10.76 -3.68
CA THR A 91 10.61 -9.93 -2.47
C THR A 91 9.89 -8.62 -2.76
N ALA A 92 9.27 -8.04 -1.75
CA ALA A 92 8.64 -6.73 -1.91
C ALA A 92 9.72 -5.67 -2.18
N ALA A 93 9.54 -4.89 -3.22
CA ALA A 93 10.44 -3.78 -3.55
C ALA A 93 9.99 -2.46 -2.94
N VAL A 94 8.78 -2.43 -2.38
CA VAL A 94 8.21 -1.26 -1.71
C VAL A 94 7.91 -1.63 -0.25
N SER A 95 8.06 -0.67 0.65
CA SER A 95 7.80 -0.93 2.06
C SER A 95 6.30 -0.88 2.36
N GLU A 96 5.89 -1.62 3.38
CA GLU A 96 4.52 -1.60 3.85
C GLU A 96 4.11 -0.20 4.31
N ALA A 97 4.96 0.46 5.10
CA ALA A 97 4.67 1.80 5.62
C ALA A 97 4.46 2.82 4.51
N THR A 98 5.37 2.88 3.54
CA THR A 98 5.25 3.82 2.43
C THR A 98 4.02 3.53 1.58
N THR A 99 3.73 2.26 1.33
CA THR A 99 2.55 1.87 0.55
C THR A 99 1.28 2.30 1.25
N ARG A 100 1.19 2.07 2.56
CA ARG A 100 0.02 2.49 3.36
C ARG A 100 -0.14 4.01 3.37
N GLU A 101 0.94 4.75 3.52
CA GLU A 101 0.92 6.21 3.48
C GLU A 101 0.41 6.73 2.15
N ASN A 102 0.89 6.17 1.06
CA ASN A 102 0.48 6.57 -0.29
C ASN A 102 -1.00 6.27 -0.54
N LEU A 103 -1.46 5.08 -0.14
CA LEU A 103 -2.86 4.69 -0.29
C LEU A 103 -3.78 5.58 0.55
N LEU A 104 -3.35 5.90 1.77
CA LEU A 104 -4.11 6.76 2.67
C LEU A 104 -4.20 8.19 2.12
N SER A 105 -3.07 8.73 1.70
CA SER A 105 -3.01 10.07 1.12
C SER A 105 -3.92 10.19 -0.10
N ASP A 106 -3.90 9.18 -0.96
CA ASP A 106 -4.74 9.14 -2.13
C ASP A 106 -6.23 9.11 -1.76
N LEU A 107 -6.59 8.29 -0.78
CA LEU A 107 -7.97 8.20 -0.31
C LEU A 107 -8.44 9.53 0.28
N VAL A 108 -7.61 10.17 1.08
CA VAL A 108 -7.92 11.48 1.67
C VAL A 108 -8.18 12.51 0.58
N ASP A 109 -7.31 12.55 -0.43
CA ASP A 109 -7.45 13.53 -1.51
C ASP A 109 -8.67 13.27 -2.38
N ARG A 110 -8.93 12.02 -2.71
CA ARG A 110 -10.00 11.67 -3.63
C ARG A 110 -11.37 11.61 -3.01
N ALA A 111 -11.48 11.11 -1.79
CA ALA A 111 -12.76 10.88 -1.15
C ALA A 111 -13.10 11.85 -0.02
N PHE A 112 -12.11 12.49 0.56
CA PHE A 112 -12.31 13.35 1.72
C PHE A 112 -11.85 14.80 1.51
N GLY A 113 -11.74 15.20 0.25
CA GLY A 113 -11.41 16.60 -0.09
C GLY A 113 -10.11 17.10 0.50
N GLY A 114 -9.15 16.22 0.75
CA GLY A 114 -7.87 16.57 1.37
C GLY A 114 -7.90 16.63 2.89
N SER A 115 -9.03 16.31 3.51
CA SER A 115 -9.16 16.39 4.98
C SER A 115 -8.89 15.06 5.68
N SER A 116 -7.73 14.95 6.29
CA SER A 116 -7.40 13.80 7.13
C SER A 116 -8.33 13.70 8.33
N LEU A 117 -8.77 14.83 8.87
CA LEU A 117 -9.72 14.86 9.98
C LEU A 117 -11.03 14.20 9.58
N ALA A 118 -11.55 14.52 8.38
CA ALA A 118 -12.80 13.93 7.89
C ALA A 118 -12.69 12.41 7.79
N LEU A 119 -11.55 11.91 7.31
CA LEU A 119 -11.29 10.48 7.23
C LEU A 119 -11.29 9.84 8.62
N VAL A 120 -10.58 10.43 9.58
CA VAL A 120 -10.49 9.89 10.94
C VAL A 120 -11.86 9.85 11.61
N LEU A 121 -12.64 10.93 11.49
CA LEU A 121 -13.99 10.97 12.07
C LEU A 121 -14.89 9.91 11.44
N GLN A 122 -14.82 9.75 10.12
CA GLN A 122 -15.60 8.73 9.42
C GLN A 122 -15.20 7.33 9.86
N ALA A 123 -13.91 7.06 9.95
CA ALA A 123 -13.40 5.75 10.35
C ALA A 123 -13.87 5.38 11.77
N LEU A 124 -13.78 6.33 12.72
CA LEU A 124 -14.21 6.10 14.09
C LEU A 124 -15.73 5.95 14.21
N SER A 125 -16.49 6.57 13.31
CA SER A 125 -17.95 6.50 13.35
C SER A 125 -18.49 5.20 12.76
N THR A 126 -17.77 4.60 11.81
CA THR A 126 -18.26 3.44 11.08
C THR A 126 -17.62 2.10 11.48
N THR A 127 -16.48 2.15 12.14
CA THR A 127 -15.77 0.93 12.50
C THR A 127 -16.08 0.56 13.93
N ARG A 128 -16.31 -0.72 14.20
CA ARG A 128 -16.47 -1.19 15.56
C ARG A 128 -15.09 -1.32 16.16
N ALA A 129 -14.79 -0.44 17.09
CA ALA A 129 -13.53 -0.49 17.83
C ALA A 129 -13.79 -1.02 19.24
N THR A 130 -12.88 -1.86 19.72
CA THR A 130 -12.94 -2.35 21.10
C THR A 130 -12.50 -1.23 22.05
N PRO A 131 -12.86 -1.29 23.36
CA PRO A 131 -12.37 -0.32 24.34
C PRO A 131 -10.84 -0.20 24.37
N ALA A 132 -10.12 -1.32 24.17
CA ALA A 132 -8.66 -1.33 24.13
C ALA A 132 -8.13 -0.57 22.90
N GLU A 133 -8.75 -0.75 21.74
CA GLU A 133 -8.37 -0.05 20.51
C GLU A 133 -8.64 1.46 20.65
N LEU A 134 -9.78 1.82 21.23
CA LEU A 134 -10.10 3.23 21.47
C LEU A 134 -9.09 3.89 22.42
N GLU A 135 -8.62 3.15 23.42
CA GLU A 135 -7.60 3.65 24.35
C GLU A 135 -6.26 3.87 23.64
N GLN A 136 -5.90 3.00 22.69
CA GLN A 136 -4.69 3.18 21.87
C GLN A 136 -4.80 4.46 21.04
N ILE A 137 -5.96 4.68 20.44
CA ILE A 137 -6.22 5.88 19.64
C ILE A 137 -6.11 7.12 20.52
N ARG A 138 -6.68 7.06 21.71
CA ARG A 138 -6.63 8.17 22.67
C ARG A 138 -5.19 8.51 23.06
N ARG A 139 -4.38 7.50 23.34
CA ARG A 139 -2.95 7.70 23.65
C ARG A 139 -2.21 8.38 22.52
N LEU A 140 -2.49 7.98 21.28
CA LEU A 140 -1.87 8.59 20.11
C LEU A 140 -2.25 10.08 20.01
N ILE A 141 -3.51 10.41 20.27
CA ILE A 141 -3.98 11.79 20.26
C ILE A 141 -3.25 12.60 21.34
N ASP A 142 -3.13 12.06 22.55
CA ASP A 142 -2.46 12.73 23.66
C ASP A 142 -0.98 12.96 23.36
N GLU A 143 -0.31 11.98 22.75
CA GLU A 143 1.09 12.12 22.32
C GLU A 143 1.24 13.23 21.28
N ARG A 144 0.29 13.32 20.34
CA ARG A 144 0.31 14.34 19.31
C ARG A 144 0.09 15.74 19.91
N LYS A 145 -0.76 15.87 20.92
CA LYS A 145 -0.97 17.14 21.60
C LYS A 145 0.27 17.60 22.37
N GLY A 146 1.04 16.65 22.88
CA GLY A 146 2.27 16.95 23.60
C GLY A 146 3.44 17.33 22.72
N LYS A 147 3.33 17.09 21.39
CA LYS A 147 4.39 17.46 20.46
C LYS A 147 4.03 18.77 19.78
N LYS A 148 4.82 19.75 19.99
CA LYS A 148 4.67 21.04 19.30
C LYS A 148 5.53 21.06 18.05
#